data_c1e8ea7533bde3ffc953f0740d198b21
#
_entry.id   c1e8ea7533bde3ffc953f0740d198b21
#
_cell.length_a   1.000
_cell.length_b   1.000
_cell.length_c   1.000
_cell.angle_alpha   90.00
_cell.angle_beta   90.00
_cell.angle_gamma   90.00
#
_symmetry.space_group_name_H-M   'P 1'
#
loop_
_entity.id
_entity.type
_entity.pdbx_description
1 polymer ?
#
loop_
_entity_poly.entity_id
_entity_poly.type
_entity_poly.pdbx_seq_one_letter_code
_entity_poly.pdbx_strand_id
1 'polypeptide(L)'
;MVLNNSTDRALTHEEKITRAECYRAMAAAQLGFSYDSSKNIPELFASMFPDSKVAADYAMKDRKLSYVVSHGTGSFFIRELIKDVLKAPAYLLLFDETTIVGVRKQLDLHIRYWSEYQQGVVTRYWKSIMLVHATADIISHHLLDSLKSEGLDLSKLLHLGRDNPNVNKAVEAMIEKEVRSAQEKKTGNSSSNGLLPIEPCPLHIIHTAFKRVRREDYLKVVETIGVGVGRFMKRFVITRWIEVGPVIKRIIDQWLILIEYFLVYLPKIDKKIINNDRWKRIKTQLEQKKTLVRLHFILYVYRHIFSKPLTCLQQKQPLIHLLFEECSNLFRNILISFIKDDLLTNKTVKQLLSISFDSQANEKPDSKLAIGEITRNELQEMPTNEKIKFMHDVRDIYKTIARELTRTLPVTNKFLQNLQFMHPLQQHHESSSKSLMIIARDLPQLLSDGNLDYLNVEWRLYENETIPEEWYQQKTTSGGSDEVIKCHPIDNYWKHVFAVKTSSGIAKFVVLPKLIKSLLSLSHGNADVERGFSENAALITDDRSYLSDISINGLRATKDAVKFYGQGKVHEVPICKGLLENVKEAHSRYQVDQERKQRILKEKEAIEAAAKLTKNKELILGEKEQXQMNQLRKKLKK
;
A
#
# COMPACT_ATOMS: atom_id res chain seq x y z
N MET A 1 26.84 1.37 -0.20
CA MET A 1 28.24 0.91 -0.12
C MET A 1 28.45 -0.56 -0.45
N VAL A 2 27.44 -1.39 -0.30
CA VAL A 2 27.58 -2.85 -0.49
C VAL A 2 27.65 -3.27 -1.97
N LEU A 3 27.06 -2.50 -2.89
CA LEU A 3 27.11 -2.79 -4.33
C LEU A 3 28.22 -2.03 -5.08
N ASN A 4 29.00 -1.21 -4.38
CA ASN A 4 30.08 -0.41 -5.00
C ASN A 4 31.42 -1.13 -5.07
N ASN A 5 31.49 -2.41 -4.75
CA ASN A 5 32.68 -3.19 -5.04
C ASN A 5 32.70 -3.57 -6.53
N SER A 6 32.89 -2.57 -7.39
CA SER A 6 33.48 -2.83 -8.68
C SER A 6 34.79 -3.53 -8.36
N THR A 7 34.91 -4.79 -8.73
CA THR A 7 36.19 -5.47 -8.70
C THR A 7 37.10 -4.71 -9.66
N ASP A 8 38.09 -4.03 -9.16
CA ASP A 8 39.12 -3.37 -9.99
C ASP A 8 39.88 -4.39 -10.88
N ARG A 9 39.65 -5.70 -10.66
CA ARG A 9 40.16 -6.75 -11.50
C ARG A 9 39.19 -7.09 -12.64
N ALA A 10 39.74 -7.45 -13.78
CA ALA A 10 38.94 -7.95 -14.92
C ALA A 10 38.22 -9.25 -14.55
N LEU A 11 36.94 -9.33 -14.92
CA LEU A 11 36.12 -10.53 -14.68
C LEU A 11 36.69 -11.73 -15.47
N THR A 12 36.74 -12.88 -14.83
CA THR A 12 37.06 -14.14 -15.51
C THR A 12 35.96 -14.47 -16.54
N HIS A 13 36.25 -15.38 -17.46
CA HIS A 13 35.28 -15.79 -18.48
C HIS A 13 33.98 -16.34 -17.81
N GLU A 14 34.14 -17.19 -16.81
CA GLU A 14 33.01 -17.74 -16.04
C GLU A 14 32.17 -16.63 -15.36
N GLU A 15 32.82 -15.64 -14.77
CA GLU A 15 32.15 -14.50 -14.16
C GLU A 15 31.36 -13.65 -15.18
N LYS A 16 31.90 -13.54 -16.43
CA LYS A 16 31.19 -12.85 -17.52
C LYS A 16 29.90 -13.59 -17.91
N ILE A 17 29.94 -14.94 -17.95
CA ILE A 17 28.75 -15.78 -18.20
C ILE A 17 27.75 -15.58 -17.07
N THR A 18 28.20 -15.68 -15.80
CA THR A 18 27.35 -15.47 -14.62
C THR A 18 26.73 -14.07 -14.63
N ARG A 19 27.48 -13.04 -15.04
CA ARG A 19 26.96 -11.67 -15.17
C ARG A 19 25.83 -11.60 -16.20
N ALA A 20 26.00 -12.27 -17.35
CA ALA A 20 24.93 -12.36 -18.36
C ALA A 20 23.68 -13.06 -17.80
N GLU A 21 23.88 -14.11 -17.01
CA GLU A 21 22.79 -14.82 -16.32
C GLU A 21 22.07 -13.93 -15.30
N CYS A 22 22.82 -13.12 -14.53
CA CYS A 22 22.23 -12.12 -13.61
C CYS A 22 21.32 -11.14 -14.37
N TYR A 23 21.82 -10.57 -15.47
CA TYR A 23 21.03 -9.63 -16.29
C TYR A 23 19.78 -10.29 -16.87
N ARG A 24 19.90 -11.52 -17.37
CA ARG A 24 18.73 -12.24 -17.92
C ARG A 24 17.69 -12.54 -16.84
N ALA A 25 18.12 -12.94 -15.63
CA ALA A 25 17.23 -13.19 -14.49
C ALA A 25 16.51 -11.89 -14.09
N MET A 26 17.23 -10.78 -13.99
CA MET A 26 16.65 -9.47 -13.69
C MET A 26 15.69 -9.00 -14.78
N ALA A 27 16.03 -9.23 -16.08
CA ALA A 27 15.15 -8.90 -17.20
C ALA A 27 13.84 -9.71 -17.14
N ALA A 28 13.94 -11.01 -16.83
CA ALA A 28 12.75 -11.87 -16.68
C ALA A 28 11.82 -11.36 -15.58
N ALA A 29 12.38 -10.97 -14.44
CA ALA A 29 11.60 -10.42 -13.31
C ALA A 29 11.02 -9.04 -13.65
N GLN A 30 11.80 -8.14 -14.24
CA GLN A 30 11.38 -6.75 -14.53
C GLN A 30 10.32 -6.69 -15.63
N LEU A 31 10.51 -7.46 -16.71
CA LEU A 31 9.67 -7.40 -17.91
C LEU A 31 8.54 -8.46 -17.90
N GLY A 32 8.51 -9.33 -16.89
CA GLY A 32 7.47 -10.34 -16.74
C GLY A 32 7.60 -11.53 -17.69
N PHE A 33 8.81 -11.84 -18.18
CA PHE A 33 9.02 -12.99 -19.05
C PHE A 33 8.77 -14.30 -18.30
N SER A 34 8.11 -15.25 -18.95
CA SER A 34 7.96 -16.60 -18.41
C SER A 34 9.32 -17.30 -18.36
N TYR A 35 9.48 -18.28 -17.46
CA TYR A 35 10.69 -19.10 -17.44
C TYR A 35 10.86 -19.84 -18.77
N ASP A 36 9.73 -20.31 -19.32
CA ASP A 36 9.66 -21.02 -20.61
C ASP A 36 10.28 -20.22 -21.78
N SER A 37 10.19 -18.88 -21.72
CA SER A 37 10.78 -17.99 -22.74
C SER A 37 12.30 -18.13 -22.85
N SER A 38 12.96 -18.82 -21.90
CA SER A 38 14.42 -19.02 -21.92
C SER A 38 14.85 -20.37 -22.50
N LYS A 39 13.92 -21.21 -22.98
CA LYS A 39 14.26 -22.54 -23.54
C LYS A 39 15.31 -22.46 -24.64
N ASN A 40 15.17 -21.51 -25.56
CA ASN A 40 16.02 -21.36 -26.75
C ASN A 40 16.93 -20.12 -26.71
N ILE A 41 17.03 -19.44 -25.55
CA ILE A 41 17.86 -18.23 -25.39
C ILE A 41 19.36 -18.53 -25.63
N PRO A 42 19.93 -19.65 -25.14
CA PRO A 42 21.33 -19.95 -25.43
C PRO A 42 21.62 -20.03 -26.94
N GLU A 43 20.83 -20.76 -27.69
CA GLU A 43 20.95 -20.92 -29.13
C GLU A 43 20.75 -19.58 -29.86
N LEU A 44 19.82 -18.78 -29.43
CA LEU A 44 19.53 -17.45 -29.96
C LEU A 44 20.75 -16.52 -29.76
N PHE A 45 21.31 -16.49 -28.53
CA PHE A 45 22.47 -15.63 -28.23
C PHE A 45 23.70 -16.03 -29.03
N ALA A 46 23.97 -17.33 -29.18
CA ALA A 46 25.07 -17.82 -30.01
C ALA A 46 24.89 -17.38 -31.48
N SER A 47 23.65 -17.38 -31.98
CA SER A 47 23.31 -16.95 -33.35
C SER A 47 23.42 -15.43 -33.53
N MET A 48 22.97 -14.66 -32.53
CA MET A 48 22.99 -13.18 -32.56
C MET A 48 24.39 -12.60 -32.44
N PHE A 49 25.27 -13.29 -31.69
CA PHE A 49 26.61 -12.81 -31.36
C PHE A 49 27.65 -13.92 -31.62
N PRO A 50 27.85 -14.31 -32.90
CA PRO A 50 28.68 -15.48 -33.25
C PRO A 50 30.17 -15.32 -32.90
N ASP A 51 30.64 -14.09 -32.76
CA ASP A 51 32.00 -13.75 -32.35
C ASP A 51 32.19 -13.67 -30.81
N SER A 52 31.11 -13.83 -30.04
CA SER A 52 31.18 -13.73 -28.58
C SER A 52 31.31 -15.10 -27.93
N LYS A 53 32.46 -15.38 -27.32
CA LYS A 53 32.69 -16.59 -26.54
C LYS A 53 31.73 -16.71 -25.36
N VAL A 54 31.33 -15.57 -24.76
CA VAL A 54 30.34 -15.56 -23.66
C VAL A 54 28.95 -16.03 -24.16
N ALA A 55 28.55 -15.58 -25.35
CA ALA A 55 27.28 -16.01 -25.96
C ALA A 55 27.30 -17.49 -26.34
N ALA A 56 28.45 -17.98 -26.86
CA ALA A 56 28.63 -19.39 -27.21
C ALA A 56 28.53 -20.33 -25.99
N ASP A 57 29.09 -19.91 -24.84
CA ASP A 57 29.13 -20.71 -23.60
C ASP A 57 27.94 -20.45 -22.66
N TYR A 58 27.03 -19.51 -23.00
CA TYR A 58 25.85 -19.19 -22.23
C TYR A 58 24.85 -20.37 -22.29
N ALA A 59 24.42 -20.89 -21.11
CA ALA A 59 23.63 -22.13 -21.03
C ALA A 59 22.38 -22.04 -20.14
N MET A 60 21.91 -20.82 -19.85
CA MET A 60 20.76 -20.66 -18.95
C MET A 60 19.43 -20.84 -19.72
N LYS A 61 18.82 -22.00 -19.56
CA LYS A 61 17.47 -22.34 -20.04
C LYS A 61 16.43 -22.11 -18.92
N ASP A 62 15.21 -22.52 -19.13
CA ASP A 62 14.04 -22.31 -18.26
C ASP A 62 14.26 -22.77 -16.81
N ARG A 63 14.74 -24.01 -16.62
CA ARG A 63 14.98 -24.58 -15.28
C ARG A 63 16.07 -23.78 -14.54
N LYS A 64 17.18 -23.46 -15.25
CA LYS A 64 18.27 -22.68 -14.65
C LYS A 64 17.79 -21.27 -14.30
N LEU A 65 17.02 -20.61 -15.18
CA LEU A 65 16.44 -19.29 -14.92
C LEU A 65 15.57 -19.32 -13.64
N SER A 66 14.74 -20.35 -13.49
CA SER A 66 13.84 -20.48 -12.33
C SER A 66 14.63 -20.47 -11.01
N TYR A 67 15.67 -21.31 -10.87
CA TYR A 67 16.42 -21.35 -9.60
C TYR A 67 17.42 -20.17 -9.47
N VAL A 68 17.91 -19.59 -10.56
CA VAL A 68 18.72 -18.36 -10.51
C VAL A 68 17.88 -17.20 -9.99
N VAL A 69 16.63 -17.05 -10.43
CA VAL A 69 15.72 -16.00 -9.93
C VAL A 69 15.40 -16.24 -8.45
N SER A 70 15.00 -17.46 -8.07
CA SER A 70 14.52 -17.74 -6.72
C SER A 70 15.65 -17.84 -5.67
N HIS A 71 16.72 -18.57 -5.98
CA HIS A 71 17.81 -18.89 -5.02
C HIS A 71 19.11 -18.10 -5.32
N GLY A 72 19.18 -17.42 -6.47
CA GLY A 72 20.27 -16.54 -6.86
C GLY A 72 19.93 -15.07 -6.59
N THR A 73 19.35 -14.38 -7.58
CA THR A 73 19.09 -12.92 -7.50
C THR A 73 18.09 -12.58 -6.39
N GLY A 74 16.96 -13.28 -6.28
CA GLY A 74 15.93 -13.00 -5.27
C GLY A 74 16.46 -13.10 -3.85
N SER A 75 17.10 -14.23 -3.51
CA SER A 75 17.68 -14.46 -2.19
C SER A 75 18.77 -13.44 -1.84
N PHE A 76 19.61 -13.08 -2.83
CA PHE A 76 20.65 -12.04 -2.66
C PHE A 76 20.03 -10.71 -2.28
N PHE A 77 19.06 -10.25 -3.08
CA PHE A 77 18.46 -8.92 -2.91
C PHE A 77 17.63 -8.80 -1.62
N ILE A 78 17.00 -9.89 -1.15
CA ILE A 78 16.33 -9.90 0.17
C ILE A 78 17.36 -9.68 1.27
N ARG A 79 18.50 -10.39 1.24
CA ARG A 79 19.56 -10.19 2.23
C ARG A 79 20.11 -8.77 2.22
N GLU A 80 20.29 -8.17 1.02
CA GLU A 80 20.77 -6.79 0.92
C GLU A 80 19.73 -5.79 1.45
N LEU A 81 18.44 -6.05 1.23
CA LEU A 81 17.34 -5.28 1.84
C LEU A 81 17.44 -5.32 3.37
N ILE A 82 17.54 -6.52 3.95
CA ILE A 82 17.63 -6.66 5.42
C ILE A 82 18.86 -5.94 5.98
N LYS A 83 20.02 -6.05 5.31
CA LYS A 83 21.23 -5.31 5.71
C LYS A 83 21.02 -3.80 5.71
N ASP A 84 20.27 -3.26 4.75
CA ASP A 84 19.98 -1.81 4.69
C ASP A 84 18.99 -1.42 5.81
N VAL A 85 17.95 -2.22 6.06
CA VAL A 85 16.96 -2.01 7.14
C VAL A 85 17.66 -2.00 8.51
N LEU A 86 18.61 -2.93 8.74
CA LEU A 86 19.33 -3.02 10.03
C LEU A 86 20.12 -1.75 10.36
N LYS A 87 20.56 -0.98 9.35
CA LYS A 87 21.25 0.31 9.52
C LYS A 87 20.30 1.45 9.89
N ALA A 88 19.02 1.33 9.53
CA ALA A 88 18.03 2.37 9.78
C ALA A 88 17.81 2.55 11.30
N PRO A 89 17.58 3.79 11.76
CA PRO A 89 17.28 4.01 13.19
C PRO A 89 15.95 3.37 13.59
N ALA A 90 14.99 3.29 12.67
CA ALA A 90 13.68 2.66 12.87
C ALA A 90 13.11 2.23 11.52
N TYR A 91 12.08 1.39 11.55
CA TYR A 91 11.38 0.92 10.35
C TYR A 91 9.89 0.71 10.62
N LEU A 92 9.12 0.59 9.56
CA LEU A 92 7.70 0.23 9.57
C LEU A 92 7.50 -1.05 8.78
N LEU A 93 6.52 -1.82 9.19
CA LEU A 93 6.02 -2.96 8.43
C LEU A 93 4.66 -2.59 7.84
N LEU A 94 4.53 -2.68 6.53
CA LEU A 94 3.27 -2.47 5.81
C LEU A 94 2.80 -3.84 5.34
N PHE A 95 1.54 -4.17 5.60
CA PHE A 95 1.00 -5.46 5.16
C PHE A 95 -0.44 -5.32 4.68
N ASP A 96 -0.81 -6.22 3.80
CA ASP A 96 -2.20 -6.33 3.34
C ASP A 96 -2.44 -7.74 2.79
N GLU A 97 -3.71 -8.14 2.80
CA GLU A 97 -4.15 -9.47 2.38
C GLU A 97 -4.95 -9.36 1.07
N THR A 98 -4.70 -10.27 0.15
CA THR A 98 -5.49 -10.39 -1.07
C THR A 98 -5.80 -11.85 -1.38
N THR A 99 -6.80 -12.09 -2.22
CA THR A 99 -7.11 -13.41 -2.76
C THR A 99 -6.63 -13.45 -4.21
N ILE A 100 -5.76 -14.38 -4.51
CA ILE A 100 -5.20 -14.56 -5.85
C ILE A 100 -5.92 -15.72 -6.58
N VAL A 101 -5.55 -15.93 -7.85
CA VAL A 101 -6.06 -17.01 -8.70
C VAL A 101 -5.97 -18.36 -7.94
N GLY A 102 -7.02 -19.16 -8.01
CA GLY A 102 -7.14 -20.43 -7.29
C GLY A 102 -7.61 -20.27 -5.84
N VAL A 103 -8.16 -19.12 -5.48
CA VAL A 103 -8.75 -18.83 -4.16
C VAL A 103 -7.75 -18.93 -3.00
N ARG A 104 -6.45 -18.77 -3.30
CA ARG A 104 -5.41 -18.75 -2.27
C ARG A 104 -5.30 -17.36 -1.64
N LYS A 105 -5.19 -17.31 -0.32
CA LYS A 105 -4.96 -16.09 0.43
C LYS A 105 -3.47 -15.76 0.42
N GLN A 106 -3.13 -14.54 0.07
CA GLN A 106 -1.75 -14.07 0.04
C GLN A 106 -1.61 -12.85 0.94
N LEU A 107 -0.61 -12.87 1.82
CA LEU A 107 -0.23 -11.75 2.68
C LEU A 107 1.05 -11.15 2.10
N ASP A 108 0.99 -9.90 1.67
CA ASP A 108 2.15 -9.16 1.14
C ASP A 108 2.76 -8.29 2.23
N LEU A 109 4.07 -8.36 2.37
CA LEU A 109 4.84 -7.61 3.36
C LEU A 109 5.82 -6.67 2.66
N HIS A 110 5.78 -5.39 3.07
CA HIS A 110 6.72 -4.37 2.64
C HIS A 110 7.36 -3.73 3.88
N ILE A 111 8.62 -3.34 3.79
CA ILE A 111 9.33 -2.60 4.84
C ILE A 111 9.55 -1.17 4.35
N ARG A 112 9.19 -0.20 5.20
CA ARG A 112 9.41 1.22 4.92
C ARG A 112 10.39 1.77 5.96
N TYR A 113 11.43 2.46 5.46
CA TYR A 113 12.54 2.92 6.31
C TYR A 113 13.33 4.00 5.57
N TRP A 114 14.21 4.71 6.28
CA TRP A 114 15.21 5.60 5.68
C TRP A 114 16.38 4.76 5.19
N SER A 115 16.61 4.74 3.90
CA SER A 115 17.74 4.03 3.29
C SER A 115 18.98 4.90 3.27
N GLU A 116 20.07 4.40 3.84
CA GLU A 116 21.37 5.08 3.75
C GLU A 116 21.96 4.99 2.32
N TYR A 117 21.53 4.04 1.53
CA TYR A 117 21.94 3.94 0.13
C TYR A 117 21.30 5.03 -0.74
N GLN A 118 19.96 5.22 -0.61
CA GLN A 118 19.22 6.23 -1.38
C GLN A 118 19.27 7.62 -0.74
N GLN A 119 19.67 7.71 0.53
CA GLN A 119 19.60 8.94 1.34
C GLN A 119 18.18 9.53 1.33
N GLY A 120 17.19 8.66 1.54
CA GLY A 120 15.77 9.02 1.53
C GLY A 120 14.89 7.88 2.03
N VAL A 121 13.61 8.16 2.14
CA VAL A 121 12.61 7.17 2.58
C VAL A 121 12.25 6.25 1.43
N VAL A 122 12.28 4.95 1.68
CA VAL A 122 11.93 3.92 0.69
C VAL A 122 10.91 2.95 1.27
N THR A 123 10.04 2.44 0.41
CA THR A 123 9.16 1.30 0.69
C THR A 123 9.61 0.17 -0.22
N ARG A 124 10.08 -0.94 0.37
CA ARG A 124 10.66 -2.06 -0.35
C ARG A 124 9.80 -3.32 -0.15
N TYR A 125 9.60 -4.07 -1.22
CA TYR A 125 8.99 -5.40 -1.13
C TYR A 125 9.90 -6.32 -0.32
N TRP A 126 9.32 -7.03 0.65
CA TRP A 126 10.05 -7.98 1.48
C TRP A 126 9.71 -9.42 1.15
N LYS A 127 8.45 -9.81 1.36
CA LYS A 127 8.00 -11.18 1.03
C LYS A 127 6.48 -11.26 0.86
N SER A 128 6.04 -12.33 0.19
CA SER A 128 4.64 -12.77 0.15
C SER A 128 4.54 -14.11 0.87
N ILE A 129 3.51 -14.27 1.69
CA ILE A 129 3.23 -15.49 2.45
C ILE A 129 1.87 -16.01 2.01
N MET A 130 1.82 -17.28 1.60
CA MET A 130 0.55 -17.94 1.26
C MET A 130 -0.11 -18.45 2.54
N LEU A 131 -1.34 -18.04 2.80
CA LEU A 131 -2.10 -18.36 3.99
C LEU A 131 -3.18 -19.40 3.67
N VAL A 132 -3.34 -20.38 4.53
CA VAL A 132 -4.47 -21.33 4.47
C VAL A 132 -5.73 -20.61 4.97
N HIS A 133 -5.60 -19.88 6.08
CA HIS A 133 -6.65 -19.04 6.66
C HIS A 133 -6.04 -17.71 7.09
N ALA A 134 -6.80 -16.64 6.98
CA ALA A 134 -6.36 -15.28 7.33
C ALA A 134 -6.99 -14.84 8.66
N THR A 135 -6.68 -15.55 9.74
CA THR A 135 -7.07 -15.14 11.09
C THR A 135 -5.99 -14.25 11.71
N ALA A 136 -6.34 -13.46 12.71
CA ALA A 136 -5.41 -12.56 13.38
C ALA A 136 -4.21 -13.31 13.97
N ASP A 137 -4.45 -14.49 14.59
CA ASP A 137 -3.39 -15.31 15.19
C ASP A 137 -2.38 -15.79 14.13
N ILE A 138 -2.88 -16.29 12.99
CA ILE A 138 -2.04 -16.82 11.89
C ILE A 138 -1.21 -15.68 11.29
N ILE A 139 -1.85 -14.54 11.00
CA ILE A 139 -1.16 -13.36 10.42
C ILE A 139 -0.08 -12.87 11.42
N SER A 140 -0.44 -12.67 12.70
CA SER A 140 0.50 -12.19 13.73
C SER A 140 1.69 -13.13 13.91
N HIS A 141 1.43 -14.44 13.92
CA HIS A 141 2.49 -15.46 14.02
C HIS A 141 3.47 -15.34 12.85
N HIS A 142 2.95 -15.28 11.62
CA HIS A 142 3.79 -15.14 10.42
C HIS A 142 4.60 -13.85 10.41
N LEU A 143 4.01 -12.72 10.85
CA LEU A 143 4.69 -11.43 10.92
C LEU A 143 5.85 -11.49 11.93
N LEU A 144 5.57 -11.94 13.16
CA LEU A 144 6.57 -12.04 14.24
C LEU A 144 7.69 -13.03 13.89
N ASP A 145 7.32 -14.20 13.36
CA ASP A 145 8.28 -15.22 12.94
C ASP A 145 9.19 -14.69 11.83
N SER A 146 8.62 -13.97 10.85
CA SER A 146 9.39 -13.36 9.77
C SER A 146 10.36 -12.30 10.29
N LEU A 147 9.93 -11.43 11.20
CA LEU A 147 10.77 -10.38 11.78
C LEU A 147 11.92 -11.00 12.60
N LYS A 148 11.61 -11.98 13.45
CA LYS A 148 12.59 -12.67 14.31
C LYS A 148 13.60 -13.49 13.50
N SER A 149 13.14 -14.22 12.47
CA SER A 149 14.01 -15.08 11.65
C SER A 149 15.03 -14.27 10.83
N GLU A 150 14.70 -13.03 10.46
CA GLU A 150 15.62 -12.14 9.74
C GLU A 150 16.46 -11.26 10.69
N GLY A 151 16.28 -11.40 12.00
CA GLY A 151 17.03 -10.65 13.02
C GLY A 151 16.65 -9.17 13.10
N LEU A 152 15.43 -8.81 12.68
CA LEU A 152 14.95 -7.43 12.76
C LEU A 152 14.54 -7.10 14.21
N ASP A 153 15.11 -6.01 14.75
CA ASP A 153 14.89 -5.57 16.13
C ASP A 153 13.47 -5.00 16.28
N LEU A 154 12.60 -5.72 17.00
CA LEU A 154 11.23 -5.31 17.26
C LEU A 154 11.14 -3.95 17.98
N SER A 155 12.14 -3.58 18.77
CA SER A 155 12.15 -2.28 19.45
C SER A 155 12.24 -1.10 18.48
N LYS A 156 12.71 -1.34 17.24
CA LYS A 156 12.81 -0.34 16.15
C LYS A 156 11.56 -0.27 15.29
N LEU A 157 10.60 -1.19 15.46
CA LEU A 157 9.32 -1.17 14.71
C LEU A 157 8.42 -0.09 15.31
N LEU A 158 8.17 0.99 14.54
CA LEU A 158 7.42 2.14 15.03
C LEU A 158 5.92 2.07 14.75
N HIS A 159 5.51 1.40 13.66
CA HIS A 159 4.11 1.40 13.23
C HIS A 159 3.85 0.25 12.25
N LEU A 160 2.59 -0.20 12.22
CA LEU A 160 2.08 -1.15 11.23
C LEU A 160 1.15 -0.42 10.26
N GLY A 161 1.55 -0.33 8.99
CA GLY A 161 0.68 0.19 7.94
C GLY A 161 -0.30 -0.89 7.51
N ARG A 162 -1.60 -0.61 7.68
CA ARG A 162 -2.67 -1.57 7.45
C ARG A 162 -3.98 -0.85 7.08
N ASP A 163 -4.91 -1.61 6.51
CA ASP A 163 -6.29 -1.15 6.37
C ASP A 163 -7.07 -1.40 7.68
N ASN A 164 -8.38 -1.15 7.70
CA ASN A 164 -9.17 -1.05 8.94
C ASN A 164 -10.12 -2.22 9.25
N PRO A 165 -10.02 -3.43 8.69
CA PRO A 165 -10.83 -4.56 9.17
C PRO A 165 -10.49 -4.94 10.62
N ASN A 166 -11.46 -5.55 11.31
CA ASN A 166 -11.30 -5.98 12.70
C ASN A 166 -10.15 -6.98 12.89
N VAL A 167 -9.90 -7.83 11.89
CA VAL A 167 -8.78 -8.78 11.90
C VAL A 167 -7.46 -8.01 12.03
N ASN A 168 -7.26 -6.96 11.24
CA ASN A 168 -6.01 -6.18 11.24
C ASN A 168 -5.83 -5.38 12.55
N LYS A 169 -6.92 -4.96 13.19
CA LYS A 169 -6.87 -4.35 14.54
C LYS A 169 -6.39 -5.37 15.59
N ALA A 170 -6.86 -6.62 15.49
CA ALA A 170 -6.43 -7.69 16.38
C ALA A 170 -4.95 -8.05 16.15
N VAL A 171 -4.51 -8.10 14.88
CA VAL A 171 -3.09 -8.28 14.52
C VAL A 171 -2.23 -7.19 15.17
N GLU A 172 -2.65 -5.92 15.00
CA GLU A 172 -1.92 -4.78 15.57
C GLU A 172 -1.78 -4.91 17.10
N ALA A 173 -2.86 -5.26 17.79
CA ALA A 173 -2.85 -5.43 19.25
C ALA A 173 -1.87 -6.54 19.70
N MET A 174 -1.79 -7.64 18.94
CA MET A 174 -0.88 -8.74 19.22
C MET A 174 0.59 -8.32 19.00
N ILE A 175 0.89 -7.65 17.87
CA ILE A 175 2.23 -7.16 17.55
C ILE A 175 2.65 -6.07 18.54
N GLU A 176 1.73 -5.17 18.88
CA GLU A 176 1.93 -4.08 19.87
C GLU A 176 2.49 -4.63 21.19
N LYS A 177 1.91 -5.71 21.69
CA LYS A 177 2.35 -6.37 22.93
C LYS A 177 3.82 -6.79 22.87
N GLU A 178 4.22 -7.42 21.73
CA GLU A 178 5.61 -7.89 21.54
C GLU A 178 6.58 -6.72 21.36
N VAL A 179 6.17 -5.69 20.62
CA VAL A 179 6.96 -4.47 20.39
C VAL A 179 7.18 -3.75 21.73
N ARG A 180 6.13 -3.58 22.52
CA ARG A 180 6.21 -2.96 23.86
C ARG A 180 7.19 -3.71 24.76
N SER A 181 7.08 -5.02 24.82
CA SER A 181 7.99 -5.87 25.58
C SER A 181 9.46 -5.71 25.13
N ALA A 182 9.70 -5.63 23.82
CA ALA A 182 11.04 -5.43 23.25
C ALA A 182 11.61 -4.06 23.62
N GLN A 183 10.77 -3.01 23.57
CA GLN A 183 11.14 -1.63 23.91
C GLN A 183 11.44 -1.51 25.42
N GLU A 184 10.63 -2.12 26.29
CA GLU A 184 10.83 -2.15 27.75
C GLU A 184 12.15 -2.82 28.11
N LYS A 185 12.46 -3.96 27.50
CA LYS A 185 13.75 -4.66 27.69
C LYS A 185 14.94 -3.78 27.30
N LYS A 186 14.79 -3.01 26.23
CA LYS A 186 15.86 -2.17 25.67
C LYS A 186 16.10 -0.91 26.52
N THR A 187 15.02 -0.27 26.99
CA THR A 187 15.09 1.01 27.72
C THR A 187 15.22 0.81 29.24
N GLY A 188 14.87 -0.36 29.75
CA GLY A 188 14.75 -0.60 31.19
C GLY A 188 13.55 0.12 31.81
N ASN A 189 12.65 0.66 31.00
CA ASN A 189 11.50 1.46 31.42
C ASN A 189 10.19 0.73 31.09
N SER A 190 9.38 0.46 32.11
CA SER A 190 8.08 -0.21 31.99
C SER A 190 6.98 0.69 31.35
N SER A 191 7.30 1.94 31.01
CA SER A 191 6.37 2.89 30.41
C SER A 191 6.64 3.11 28.91
N SER A 192 6.86 2.01 28.18
CA SER A 192 7.02 2.07 26.71
C SER A 192 5.69 2.45 26.02
N ASN A 193 5.77 3.26 24.98
CA ASN A 193 4.61 3.66 24.18
C ASN A 193 4.21 2.60 23.14
N GLY A 194 5.08 1.64 22.84
CA GLY A 194 4.80 0.60 21.84
C GLY A 194 4.79 1.16 20.43
N LEU A 195 3.78 0.78 19.64
CA LEU A 195 3.57 1.31 18.29
C LEU A 195 3.03 2.73 18.36
N LEU A 196 3.43 3.58 17.43
CA LEU A 196 2.97 4.97 17.37
C LEU A 196 1.49 5.06 16.99
N PRO A 197 0.73 5.98 17.61
CA PRO A 197 -0.73 6.07 17.43
C PRO A 197 -1.10 6.77 16.12
N ILE A 198 -0.78 6.13 15.01
CA ILE A 198 -1.15 6.60 13.66
C ILE A 198 -2.41 5.84 13.23
N GLU A 199 -3.42 6.59 12.83
CA GLU A 199 -4.70 6.03 12.40
C GLU A 199 -4.54 5.17 11.12
N PRO A 200 -5.50 4.26 10.87
CA PRO A 200 -5.49 3.48 9.65
C PRO A 200 -5.50 4.36 8.39
N CYS A 201 -5.13 3.75 7.26
CA CYS A 201 -4.96 4.40 5.97
C CYS A 201 -6.10 5.39 5.65
N PRO A 202 -5.83 6.70 5.51
CA PRO A 202 -6.87 7.69 5.20
C PRO A 202 -7.57 7.45 3.86
N LEU A 203 -6.92 6.81 2.89
CA LEU A 203 -7.57 6.43 1.62
C LEU A 203 -8.75 5.51 1.88
N HIS A 204 -8.59 4.49 2.75
CA HIS A 204 -9.67 3.57 3.12
C HIS A 204 -10.77 4.28 3.93
N ILE A 205 -10.41 5.28 4.73
CA ILE A 205 -11.37 6.11 5.46
C ILE A 205 -12.25 6.88 4.46
N ILE A 206 -11.63 7.54 3.48
CA ILE A 206 -12.33 8.29 2.42
C ILE A 206 -13.21 7.33 1.59
N HIS A 207 -12.69 6.15 1.22
CA HIS A 207 -13.45 5.11 0.52
C HIS A 207 -14.71 4.72 1.31
N THR A 208 -14.55 4.47 2.61
CA THR A 208 -15.64 4.04 3.48
C THR A 208 -16.70 5.14 3.64
N ALA A 209 -16.27 6.39 3.81
CA ALA A 209 -17.18 7.54 3.90
C ALA A 209 -18.03 7.68 2.63
N PHE A 210 -17.39 7.54 1.46
CA PHE A 210 -18.08 7.59 0.18
C PHE A 210 -19.01 6.37 -0.03
N LYS A 211 -18.57 5.17 0.35
CA LYS A 211 -19.35 3.92 0.24
C LYS A 211 -20.63 3.96 1.11
N ARG A 212 -20.61 4.68 2.23
CA ARG A 212 -21.79 4.85 3.08
C ARG A 212 -22.82 5.81 2.49
N VAL A 213 -22.47 6.55 1.44
CA VAL A 213 -23.42 7.30 0.61
C VAL A 213 -24.27 6.29 -0.19
N ARG A 214 -24.78 5.28 0.50
CA ARG A 214 -25.64 4.25 -0.06
C ARG A 214 -27.08 4.75 -0.17
N ARG A 215 -27.28 5.78 -0.95
CA ARG A 215 -28.60 5.85 -1.55
C ARG A 215 -28.50 5.08 -2.85
N GLU A 216 -29.14 3.96 -2.84
CA GLU A 216 -29.12 2.92 -3.88
C GLU A 216 -29.19 3.47 -5.30
N ASP A 217 -29.81 4.63 -5.46
CA ASP A 217 -30.07 5.23 -6.76
C ASP A 217 -28.88 6.01 -7.36
N TYR A 218 -27.96 6.57 -6.57
CA TYR A 218 -26.91 7.46 -7.10
C TYR A 218 -25.74 6.71 -7.72
N LEU A 219 -25.38 5.57 -7.16
CA LEU A 219 -24.23 4.79 -7.61
C LEU A 219 -24.61 3.52 -8.36
N LYS A 220 -25.86 3.09 -8.23
CA LYS A 220 -26.41 1.91 -8.93
C LYS A 220 -26.24 1.99 -10.46
N VAL A 221 -26.30 3.21 -11.00
CA VAL A 221 -26.05 3.48 -12.43
C VAL A 221 -24.61 3.12 -12.81
N VAL A 222 -23.65 3.59 -12.00
CA VAL A 222 -22.22 3.37 -12.22
C VAL A 222 -21.91 1.87 -12.14
N GLU A 223 -22.48 1.18 -11.15
CA GLU A 223 -22.34 -0.27 -10.98
C GLU A 223 -22.97 -1.04 -12.13
N THR A 224 -24.16 -0.64 -12.55
CA THR A 224 -24.94 -1.36 -13.59
C THR A 224 -24.31 -1.20 -14.97
N ILE A 225 -23.87 0.02 -15.33
CA ILE A 225 -23.29 0.32 -16.64
C ILE A 225 -21.78 -0.03 -16.65
N GLY A 226 -21.06 0.27 -15.57
CA GLY A 226 -19.61 0.11 -15.49
C GLY A 226 -19.07 -1.32 -15.53
N VAL A 227 -19.91 -2.32 -15.23
CA VAL A 227 -19.49 -3.74 -15.17
C VAL A 227 -19.65 -4.48 -16.51
N GLY A 228 -20.25 -3.87 -17.54
CA GLY A 228 -20.72 -4.68 -18.64
C GLY A 228 -20.38 -4.33 -20.05
N VAL A 229 -19.61 -3.31 -20.33
CA VAL A 229 -19.40 -2.88 -21.71
C VAL A 229 -17.91 -2.92 -22.09
N GLY A 230 -17.34 -4.12 -22.10
CA GLY A 230 -16.06 -4.47 -22.74
C GLY A 230 -14.96 -3.43 -22.72
N ARG A 231 -14.21 -3.30 -23.80
CA ARG A 231 -13.03 -2.41 -23.93
C ARG A 231 -13.34 -0.90 -23.92
N PHE A 232 -14.61 -0.52 -24.09
CA PHE A 232 -14.98 0.89 -24.22
C PHE A 232 -15.28 1.59 -22.89
N MET A 233 -15.61 0.81 -21.85
CA MET A 233 -15.91 1.36 -20.51
C MET A 233 -14.84 0.92 -19.50
N LYS A 234 -14.40 1.84 -18.67
CA LYS A 234 -13.53 1.48 -17.54
C LYS A 234 -14.30 0.61 -16.57
N ARG A 235 -13.74 -0.54 -16.20
CA ARG A 235 -14.33 -1.44 -15.23
C ARG A 235 -14.39 -0.74 -13.86
N PHE A 236 -15.60 -0.63 -13.33
CA PHE A 236 -15.79 -0.09 -11.97
C PHE A 236 -15.51 -1.20 -10.96
N VAL A 237 -14.50 -0.97 -10.11
CA VAL A 237 -14.16 -1.88 -9.02
C VAL A 237 -14.70 -1.26 -7.73
N ILE A 238 -15.72 -1.89 -7.15
CA ILE A 238 -16.44 -1.40 -5.95
C ILE A 238 -15.50 -1.10 -4.78
N THR A 239 -14.36 -1.79 -4.71
CA THR A 239 -13.38 -1.60 -3.65
C THR A 239 -12.38 -0.47 -3.92
N ARG A 240 -12.39 0.13 -5.14
CA ARG A 240 -11.43 1.17 -5.56
C ARG A 240 -12.15 2.45 -5.98
N TRP A 241 -12.68 3.17 -5.03
CA TRP A 241 -13.42 4.42 -5.24
C TRP A 241 -12.62 5.54 -5.90
N ILE A 242 -11.29 5.44 -5.86
CA ILE A 242 -10.37 6.37 -6.54
C ILE A 242 -10.66 6.45 -8.05
N GLU A 243 -11.19 5.39 -8.63
CA GLU A 243 -11.53 5.32 -10.06
C GLU A 243 -12.97 5.77 -10.37
N VAL A 244 -13.77 6.10 -9.37
CA VAL A 244 -15.18 6.45 -9.57
C VAL A 244 -15.34 7.69 -10.46
N GLY A 245 -14.52 8.73 -10.25
CA GLY A 245 -14.58 9.94 -11.04
C GLY A 245 -14.32 9.70 -12.54
N PRO A 246 -13.20 9.07 -12.91
CA PRO A 246 -12.94 8.68 -14.30
C PRO A 246 -14.03 7.80 -14.92
N VAL A 247 -14.64 6.89 -14.15
CA VAL A 247 -15.74 6.02 -14.65
C VAL A 247 -16.98 6.88 -14.92
N ILE A 248 -17.38 7.72 -13.97
CA ILE A 248 -18.55 8.61 -14.13
C ILE A 248 -18.35 9.55 -15.32
N LYS A 249 -17.16 10.15 -15.42
CA LYS A 249 -16.83 11.04 -16.55
C LYS A 249 -17.02 10.28 -17.87
N ARG A 250 -16.51 9.06 -17.97
CA ARG A 250 -16.63 8.23 -19.17
C ARG A 250 -18.10 7.92 -19.52
N ILE A 251 -18.92 7.64 -18.50
CA ILE A 251 -20.38 7.41 -18.69
C ILE A 251 -21.04 8.68 -19.23
N ILE A 252 -20.75 9.83 -18.64
CA ILE A 252 -21.30 11.13 -19.07
C ILE A 252 -20.86 11.45 -20.50
N ASP A 253 -19.56 11.33 -20.81
CA ASP A 253 -19.01 11.63 -22.14
C ASP A 253 -19.63 10.75 -23.24
N GLN A 254 -20.08 9.55 -22.89
CA GLN A 254 -20.67 8.59 -23.83
C GLN A 254 -22.19 8.44 -23.67
N TRP A 255 -22.85 9.35 -22.94
CA TRP A 255 -24.27 9.21 -22.57
C TRP A 255 -25.19 8.95 -23.76
N LEU A 256 -25.07 9.72 -24.83
CA LEU A 256 -25.89 9.56 -26.04
C LEU A 256 -25.60 8.24 -26.76
N ILE A 257 -24.34 7.82 -26.80
CA ILE A 257 -23.92 6.55 -27.40
C ILE A 257 -24.51 5.36 -26.60
N LEU A 258 -24.52 5.47 -25.27
CA LEU A 258 -25.11 4.45 -24.40
C LEU A 258 -26.62 4.33 -24.63
N ILE A 259 -27.31 5.46 -24.76
CA ILE A 259 -28.75 5.50 -25.10
C ILE A 259 -28.98 4.78 -26.43
N GLU A 260 -28.27 5.19 -27.48
CA GLU A 260 -28.40 4.60 -28.81
C GLU A 260 -28.10 3.08 -28.79
N TYR A 261 -27.01 2.67 -28.15
CA TYR A 261 -26.60 1.27 -28.07
C TYR A 261 -27.62 0.42 -27.31
N PHE A 262 -27.93 0.80 -26.07
CA PHE A 262 -28.79 -0.03 -25.21
C PHE A 262 -30.27 0.03 -25.57
N LEU A 263 -30.78 1.18 -25.99
CA LEU A 263 -32.22 1.36 -26.19
C LEU A 263 -32.64 1.16 -27.64
N VAL A 264 -31.74 1.34 -28.62
CA VAL A 264 -32.08 1.25 -30.05
C VAL A 264 -31.41 0.05 -30.71
N TYR A 265 -30.07 -0.04 -30.63
CA TYR A 265 -29.29 -1.02 -31.39
C TYR A 265 -29.40 -2.43 -30.83
N LEU A 266 -29.16 -2.61 -29.54
CA LEU A 266 -29.12 -3.92 -28.89
C LEU A 266 -30.45 -4.68 -28.99
N PRO A 267 -31.63 -4.06 -28.76
CA PRO A 267 -32.92 -4.73 -28.93
C PRO A 267 -33.24 -5.14 -30.40
N LYS A 268 -32.62 -4.46 -31.38
CA LYS A 268 -32.79 -4.85 -32.82
C LYS A 268 -32.01 -6.12 -33.13
N ILE A 269 -30.81 -6.29 -32.53
CA ILE A 269 -29.96 -7.47 -32.79
C ILE A 269 -30.41 -8.68 -31.97
N ASP A 270 -30.70 -8.47 -30.69
CA ASP A 270 -31.11 -9.53 -29.76
C ASP A 270 -32.49 -9.18 -29.16
N LYS A 271 -33.54 -9.71 -29.78
CA LYS A 271 -34.93 -9.49 -29.32
C LYS A 271 -35.18 -10.03 -27.91
N LYS A 272 -34.36 -11.01 -27.44
CA LYS A 272 -34.52 -11.61 -26.12
C LYS A 272 -33.94 -10.71 -24.99
N ILE A 273 -33.12 -9.73 -25.34
CA ILE A 273 -32.48 -8.83 -24.37
C ILE A 273 -33.50 -8.07 -23.51
N ILE A 274 -34.69 -7.78 -24.06
CA ILE A 274 -35.79 -7.07 -23.38
C ILE A 274 -36.25 -7.81 -22.11
N ASN A 275 -36.04 -9.12 -22.04
CA ASN A 275 -36.39 -9.96 -20.89
C ASN A 275 -35.25 -10.00 -19.84
N ASN A 276 -34.06 -9.52 -20.18
CA ASN A 276 -32.91 -9.53 -19.31
C ASN A 276 -33.05 -8.44 -18.21
N ASP A 277 -33.00 -8.83 -16.96
CA ASP A 277 -33.20 -7.90 -15.82
C ASP A 277 -32.12 -6.83 -15.72
N ARG A 278 -30.90 -7.16 -16.14
CA ARG A 278 -29.81 -6.16 -16.17
C ARG A 278 -30.10 -5.09 -17.23
N TRP A 279 -30.54 -5.51 -18.42
CA TRP A 279 -30.92 -4.57 -19.49
C TRP A 279 -32.07 -3.67 -19.04
N LYS A 280 -33.10 -4.21 -18.37
CA LYS A 280 -34.23 -3.44 -17.83
C LYS A 280 -33.74 -2.34 -16.87
N ARG A 281 -32.80 -2.68 -15.97
CA ARG A 281 -32.21 -1.72 -15.04
C ARG A 281 -31.44 -0.61 -15.77
N ILE A 282 -30.62 -0.98 -16.77
CA ILE A 282 -29.88 -0.01 -17.61
C ILE A 282 -30.87 0.92 -18.32
N LYS A 283 -31.89 0.34 -18.97
CA LYS A 283 -32.93 1.09 -19.67
C LYS A 283 -33.57 2.14 -18.74
N THR A 284 -34.06 1.71 -17.58
CA THR A 284 -34.69 2.59 -16.57
C THR A 284 -33.79 3.77 -16.23
N GLN A 285 -32.49 3.54 -16.05
CA GLN A 285 -31.55 4.58 -15.69
C GLN A 285 -31.25 5.55 -16.85
N LEU A 286 -31.11 5.02 -18.08
CA LEU A 286 -30.81 5.84 -19.26
C LEU A 286 -32.00 6.71 -19.69
N GLU A 287 -33.23 6.29 -19.42
CA GLU A 287 -34.46 7.02 -19.77
C GLU A 287 -34.79 8.16 -18.77
N GLN A 288 -34.17 8.16 -17.57
CA GLN A 288 -34.48 9.14 -16.54
C GLN A 288 -33.51 10.33 -16.57
N LYS A 289 -33.98 11.54 -16.86
CA LYS A 289 -33.21 12.79 -16.80
C LYS A 289 -32.45 12.94 -15.46
N LYS A 290 -33.08 12.60 -14.36
CA LYS A 290 -32.50 12.70 -13.00
C LYS A 290 -31.19 11.89 -12.84
N THR A 291 -31.01 10.83 -13.64
CA THR A 291 -29.78 10.01 -13.59
C THR A 291 -28.56 10.83 -14.00
N LEU A 292 -28.66 11.58 -15.09
CA LEU A 292 -27.56 12.41 -15.58
C LEU A 292 -27.23 13.55 -14.58
N VAL A 293 -28.26 14.18 -14.02
CA VAL A 293 -28.12 15.23 -12.98
C VAL A 293 -27.34 14.67 -11.76
N ARG A 294 -27.70 13.45 -11.32
CA ARG A 294 -27.03 12.77 -10.20
C ARG A 294 -25.56 12.46 -10.52
N LEU A 295 -25.28 12.01 -11.74
CA LEU A 295 -23.91 11.72 -12.19
C LEU A 295 -23.06 13.00 -12.22
N HIS A 296 -23.60 14.12 -12.71
CA HIS A 296 -22.89 15.40 -12.69
C HIS A 296 -22.60 15.86 -11.27
N PHE A 297 -23.56 15.73 -10.35
CA PHE A 297 -23.36 16.06 -8.93
C PHE A 297 -22.24 15.20 -8.29
N ILE A 298 -22.28 13.88 -8.48
CA ILE A 298 -21.24 13.00 -7.90
C ILE A 298 -19.87 13.31 -8.52
N LEU A 299 -19.83 13.59 -9.82
CA LEU A 299 -18.58 14.00 -10.49
C LEU A 299 -18.04 15.33 -9.92
N TYR A 300 -18.93 16.28 -9.63
CA TYR A 300 -18.59 17.55 -8.96
C TYR A 300 -17.97 17.29 -7.58
N VAL A 301 -18.64 16.47 -6.74
CA VAL A 301 -18.17 16.10 -5.39
C VAL A 301 -16.79 15.44 -5.48
N TYR A 302 -16.64 14.49 -6.40
CA TYR A 302 -15.35 13.81 -6.61
C TYR A 302 -14.26 14.82 -6.99
N ARG A 303 -14.49 15.65 -8.00
CA ARG A 303 -13.47 16.57 -8.56
C ARG A 303 -13.04 17.65 -7.58
N HIS A 304 -14.00 18.25 -6.89
CA HIS A 304 -13.76 19.47 -6.11
C HIS A 304 -13.48 19.21 -4.63
N ILE A 305 -13.85 18.03 -4.13
CA ILE A 305 -13.66 17.68 -2.71
C ILE A 305 -12.63 16.55 -2.53
N PHE A 306 -12.76 15.46 -3.27
CA PHE A 306 -11.98 14.24 -3.01
C PHE A 306 -10.74 14.07 -3.90
N SER A 307 -10.75 14.54 -5.14
CA SER A 307 -9.68 14.27 -6.11
C SER A 307 -8.31 14.73 -5.60
N LYS A 308 -8.21 15.94 -5.05
CA LYS A 308 -6.94 16.50 -4.57
C LYS A 308 -6.38 15.72 -3.36
N PRO A 309 -7.14 15.51 -2.27
CA PRO A 309 -6.65 14.67 -1.17
C PRO A 309 -6.31 13.24 -1.58
N LEU A 310 -7.12 12.62 -2.45
CA LEU A 310 -6.84 11.26 -2.95
C LEU A 310 -5.52 11.21 -3.72
N THR A 311 -5.28 12.19 -4.60
CA THR A 311 -4.03 12.28 -5.37
C THR A 311 -2.83 12.48 -4.44
N CYS A 312 -2.97 13.36 -3.44
CA CYS A 312 -1.93 13.62 -2.44
C CYS A 312 -1.58 12.34 -1.67
N LEU A 313 -2.60 11.67 -1.11
CA LEU A 313 -2.40 10.49 -0.26
C LEU A 313 -1.90 9.25 -1.02
N GLN A 314 -1.93 9.26 -2.36
CA GLN A 314 -1.40 8.17 -3.18
C GLN A 314 0.08 8.36 -3.56
N GLN A 315 0.67 9.49 -3.24
CA GLN A 315 2.06 9.76 -3.58
C GLN A 315 3.02 8.84 -2.81
N LYS A 316 4.16 8.52 -3.41
CA LYS A 316 5.19 7.65 -2.80
C LYS A 316 6.07 8.43 -1.82
N GLN A 317 6.22 9.74 -2.04
CA GLN A 317 7.04 10.60 -1.20
C GLN A 317 6.50 10.66 0.23
N PRO A 318 7.34 10.88 1.24
CA PRO A 318 6.87 11.01 2.62
C PRO A 318 5.98 12.26 2.79
N LEU A 319 4.76 12.05 3.31
CA LEU A 319 3.77 13.13 3.49
C LEU A 319 3.19 13.15 4.91
N ILE A 320 3.76 12.39 5.82
CA ILE A 320 3.23 12.25 7.18
C ILE A 320 3.12 13.60 7.91
N HIS A 321 4.05 14.51 7.63
CA HIS A 321 4.10 15.86 8.21
C HIS A 321 2.93 16.75 7.73
N LEU A 322 2.29 16.42 6.60
CA LEU A 322 1.15 17.14 6.05
C LEU A 322 -0.19 16.43 6.33
N LEU A 323 -0.15 15.19 6.82
CA LEU A 323 -1.34 14.33 6.94
C LEU A 323 -2.45 14.98 7.79
N PHE A 324 -2.10 15.57 8.92
CA PHE A 324 -3.05 16.25 9.81
C PHE A 324 -3.74 17.42 9.07
N GLU A 325 -2.96 18.22 8.36
CA GLU A 325 -3.46 19.38 7.62
C GLU A 325 -4.38 18.95 6.47
N GLU A 326 -3.95 17.96 5.67
CA GLU A 326 -4.74 17.46 4.53
C GLU A 326 -6.08 16.86 4.99
N CYS A 327 -6.08 16.10 6.09
CA CYS A 327 -7.31 15.56 6.68
C CYS A 327 -8.21 16.68 7.21
N SER A 328 -7.64 17.69 7.84
CA SER A 328 -8.36 18.86 8.36
C SER A 328 -9.00 19.67 7.23
N ASN A 329 -8.26 19.87 6.14
CA ASN A 329 -8.73 20.58 4.95
C ASN A 329 -9.86 19.81 4.25
N LEU A 330 -9.74 18.49 4.13
CA LEU A 330 -10.81 17.65 3.58
C LEU A 330 -12.09 17.78 4.41
N PHE A 331 -11.96 17.67 5.74
CA PHE A 331 -13.09 17.81 6.66
C PHE A 331 -13.77 19.18 6.51
N ARG A 332 -12.96 20.25 6.48
CA ARG A 332 -13.46 21.62 6.28
C ARG A 332 -14.19 21.78 4.93
N ASN A 333 -13.65 21.22 3.86
CA ASN A 333 -14.22 21.30 2.50
C ASN A 333 -15.60 20.64 2.43
N ILE A 334 -15.79 19.52 3.13
CA ILE A 334 -17.10 18.87 3.24
C ILE A 334 -18.09 19.81 3.95
N LEU A 335 -17.69 20.41 5.08
CA LEU A 335 -18.57 21.30 5.85
C LEU A 335 -18.96 22.55 5.05
N ILE A 336 -18.01 23.16 4.34
CA ILE A 336 -18.24 24.32 3.46
C ILE A 336 -19.32 24.02 2.41
N SER A 337 -19.47 22.74 2.02
CA SER A 337 -20.42 22.36 0.97
C SER A 337 -21.89 22.51 1.40
N PHE A 338 -22.20 22.42 2.72
CA PHE A 338 -23.59 22.42 3.18
C PHE A 338 -23.86 23.21 4.48
N ILE A 339 -22.84 23.61 5.24
CA ILE A 339 -22.96 24.38 6.50
C ILE A 339 -22.76 25.87 6.21
N LYS A 340 -23.49 26.73 6.91
CA LYS A 340 -23.41 28.20 6.80
C LYS A 340 -21.98 28.70 7.06
N ASP A 341 -21.54 29.68 6.28
CA ASP A 341 -20.15 30.18 6.30
C ASP A 341 -19.78 30.86 7.63
N ASP A 342 -20.73 31.55 8.28
CA ASP A 342 -20.55 32.20 9.59
C ASP A 342 -20.17 31.20 10.70
N LEU A 343 -20.62 29.95 10.59
CA LEU A 343 -20.30 28.89 11.54
C LEU A 343 -18.90 28.29 11.30
N LEU A 344 -18.30 28.54 10.13
CA LEU A 344 -17.03 27.92 9.71
C LEU A 344 -15.85 28.88 9.74
N THR A 345 -16.12 30.19 9.56
CA THR A 345 -15.07 31.21 9.43
C THR A 345 -14.26 31.34 10.72
N ASN A 346 -12.93 31.25 10.61
CA ASN A 346 -11.95 31.38 11.71
C ASN A 346 -12.13 30.33 12.82
N LYS A 347 -12.75 29.18 12.52
CA LYS A 347 -12.94 28.09 13.48
C LYS A 347 -11.78 27.09 13.41
N THR A 348 -11.31 26.67 14.59
CA THR A 348 -10.37 25.56 14.71
C THR A 348 -11.08 24.23 14.38
N VAL A 349 -10.33 23.19 14.05
CA VAL A 349 -10.89 21.85 13.79
C VAL A 349 -11.72 21.36 14.97
N LYS A 350 -11.27 21.60 16.19
CA LYS A 350 -12.02 21.22 17.43
C LYS A 350 -13.39 21.90 17.47
N GLN A 351 -13.49 23.17 17.12
CA GLN A 351 -14.76 23.91 17.04
C GLN A 351 -15.64 23.40 15.89
N LEU A 352 -15.05 23.05 14.74
CA LEU A 352 -15.78 22.46 13.62
C LEU A 352 -16.42 21.11 13.99
N LEU A 353 -15.73 20.30 14.78
CA LEU A 353 -16.23 19.00 15.25
C LEU A 353 -17.44 19.13 16.20
N SER A 354 -17.64 20.30 16.81
CA SER A 354 -18.77 20.53 17.72
C SER A 354 -20.04 21.03 16.99
N ILE A 355 -19.97 21.26 15.67
CA ILE A 355 -21.14 21.71 14.89
C ILE A 355 -22.13 20.53 14.72
N SER A 356 -23.39 20.78 15.05
CA SER A 356 -24.47 19.79 14.82
C SER A 356 -24.85 19.80 13.33
N PHE A 357 -24.63 18.66 12.67
CA PHE A 357 -24.99 18.46 11.25
C PHE A 357 -26.50 18.21 11.06
N ASP A 358 -27.23 17.92 12.13
CA ASP A 358 -28.66 17.61 12.07
C ASP A 358 -29.54 18.84 12.25
N SER A 359 -28.97 19.94 12.71
CA SER A 359 -29.71 21.20 12.89
C SER A 359 -29.90 21.89 11.54
N GLN A 360 -31.14 21.98 11.08
CA GLN A 360 -31.50 22.73 9.85
C GLN A 360 -31.06 24.19 9.93
N ALA A 361 -31.03 24.78 11.14
CA ALA A 361 -30.59 26.15 11.37
C ALA A 361 -29.12 26.37 10.91
N ASN A 362 -28.30 25.31 10.91
CA ASN A 362 -26.89 25.37 10.54
C ASN A 362 -26.66 25.19 9.03
N GLU A 363 -27.69 24.74 8.29
CA GLU A 363 -27.56 24.38 6.87
C GLU A 363 -27.63 25.60 5.95
N LYS A 364 -26.91 25.55 4.84
CA LYS A 364 -27.02 26.50 3.74
C LYS A 364 -28.39 26.38 3.06
N PRO A 365 -28.97 27.49 2.59
CA PRO A 365 -30.16 27.43 1.73
C PRO A 365 -29.83 26.74 0.39
N ASP A 366 -30.84 26.23 -0.31
CA ASP A 366 -30.69 25.48 -1.57
C ASP A 366 -29.85 26.23 -2.62
N SER A 367 -29.99 27.57 -2.69
CA SER A 367 -29.25 28.42 -3.63
C SER A 367 -27.75 28.41 -3.38
N LYS A 368 -27.30 28.14 -2.15
CA LYS A 368 -25.88 28.15 -1.75
C LYS A 368 -25.28 26.76 -1.54
N LEU A 369 -26.09 25.69 -1.68
CA LEU A 369 -25.59 24.31 -1.59
C LEU A 369 -24.57 24.04 -2.70
N ALA A 370 -23.46 23.38 -2.38
CA ALA A 370 -22.39 23.07 -3.34
C ALA A 370 -22.79 21.86 -4.19
N ILE A 371 -23.36 22.09 -5.36
CA ILE A 371 -23.80 21.02 -6.28
C ILE A 371 -23.16 21.11 -7.67
N GLY A 372 -22.44 22.18 -7.96
CA GLY A 372 -21.83 22.44 -9.26
C GLY A 372 -22.79 23.10 -10.25
N GLU A 373 -22.26 23.95 -11.12
CA GLU A 373 -23.06 24.76 -12.07
C GLU A 373 -23.80 23.89 -13.09
N ILE A 374 -23.16 22.84 -13.62
CA ILE A 374 -23.81 21.95 -14.59
C ILE A 374 -25.05 21.30 -13.94
N THR A 375 -24.88 20.76 -12.74
CA THR A 375 -25.99 20.16 -11.96
C THR A 375 -27.10 21.19 -11.70
N ARG A 376 -26.71 22.41 -11.32
CA ARG A 376 -27.66 23.50 -11.01
C ARG A 376 -28.50 23.88 -12.24
N ASN A 377 -27.87 23.99 -13.40
CA ASN A 377 -28.56 24.32 -14.66
C ASN A 377 -29.52 23.20 -15.09
N GLU A 378 -29.06 21.93 -15.01
CA GLU A 378 -29.92 20.77 -15.33
C GLU A 378 -31.13 20.67 -14.42
N LEU A 379 -30.95 21.01 -13.14
CA LEU A 379 -32.06 21.02 -12.16
C LEU A 379 -33.15 22.01 -12.54
N GLN A 380 -32.82 23.10 -13.19
CA GLN A 380 -33.82 24.10 -13.60
C GLN A 380 -34.90 23.51 -14.53
N GLU A 381 -34.54 22.51 -15.31
CA GLU A 381 -35.44 21.81 -16.24
C GLU A 381 -36.26 20.70 -15.60
N MET A 382 -36.04 20.41 -14.32
CA MET A 382 -36.72 19.32 -13.62
C MET A 382 -38.01 19.80 -12.89
N PRO A 383 -38.98 18.90 -12.70
CA PRO A 383 -40.18 19.21 -11.86
C PRO A 383 -39.82 19.62 -10.44
N THR A 384 -40.59 20.54 -9.87
CA THR A 384 -40.35 21.11 -8.53
C THR A 384 -40.20 20.05 -7.43
N ASN A 385 -41.04 19.02 -7.44
CA ASN A 385 -40.99 17.92 -6.47
C ASN A 385 -39.67 17.14 -6.54
N GLU A 386 -39.14 16.94 -7.77
CA GLU A 386 -37.85 16.27 -7.96
C GLU A 386 -36.67 17.15 -7.53
N LYS A 387 -36.77 18.48 -7.75
CA LYS A 387 -35.77 19.44 -7.25
C LYS A 387 -35.67 19.39 -5.72
N ILE A 388 -36.81 19.46 -5.04
CA ILE A 388 -36.87 19.41 -3.57
C ILE A 388 -36.24 18.09 -3.07
N LYS A 389 -36.65 16.98 -3.67
CA LYS A 389 -36.12 15.66 -3.32
C LYS A 389 -34.60 15.61 -3.53
N PHE A 390 -34.13 16.11 -4.66
CA PHE A 390 -32.67 16.14 -4.99
C PHE A 390 -31.90 16.96 -3.93
N MET A 391 -32.37 18.14 -3.58
CA MET A 391 -31.71 19.01 -2.58
C MET A 391 -31.66 18.34 -1.20
N HIS A 392 -32.74 17.64 -0.83
CA HIS A 392 -32.77 16.84 0.40
C HIS A 392 -31.71 15.71 0.34
N ASP A 393 -31.68 14.95 -0.77
CA ASP A 393 -30.73 13.86 -0.96
C ASP A 393 -29.27 14.38 -0.88
N VAL A 394 -28.98 15.53 -1.47
CA VAL A 394 -27.65 16.17 -1.44
C VAL A 394 -27.22 16.47 0.00
N ARG A 395 -28.14 17.03 0.81
CA ARG A 395 -27.86 17.32 2.21
C ARG A 395 -27.52 16.03 2.98
N ASP A 396 -28.32 15.01 2.79
CA ASP A 396 -28.12 13.72 3.45
C ASP A 396 -26.78 13.07 3.05
N ILE A 397 -26.41 13.21 1.78
CA ILE A 397 -25.09 12.74 1.29
C ILE A 397 -23.96 13.46 2.04
N TYR A 398 -24.00 14.80 2.08
CA TYR A 398 -22.96 15.59 2.77
C TYR A 398 -22.92 15.30 4.27
N LYS A 399 -24.08 15.19 4.93
CA LYS A 399 -24.17 14.83 6.37
C LYS A 399 -23.56 13.46 6.64
N THR A 400 -23.90 12.48 5.80
CA THR A 400 -23.39 11.10 5.93
C THR A 400 -21.87 11.08 5.82
N ILE A 401 -21.32 11.78 4.83
CA ILE A 401 -19.86 11.90 4.64
C ILE A 401 -19.25 12.60 5.86
N ALA A 402 -19.80 13.75 6.28
CA ALA A 402 -19.28 14.52 7.41
C ALA A 402 -19.26 13.69 8.70
N ARG A 403 -20.34 12.96 9.01
CA ARG A 403 -20.42 12.08 10.19
C ARG A 403 -19.35 11.00 10.15
N GLU A 404 -19.19 10.34 9.01
CA GLU A 404 -18.18 9.28 8.87
C GLU A 404 -16.76 9.84 9.01
N LEU A 405 -16.47 10.98 8.38
CA LEU A 405 -15.15 11.63 8.49
C LEU A 405 -14.87 12.12 9.93
N THR A 406 -15.87 12.67 10.61
CA THR A 406 -15.76 13.06 12.04
C THR A 406 -15.34 11.88 12.91
N ARG A 407 -15.88 10.70 12.61
CA ARG A 407 -15.65 9.48 13.40
C ARG A 407 -14.29 8.83 13.10
N THR A 408 -13.76 9.01 11.90
CA THR A 408 -12.68 8.17 11.39
C THR A 408 -11.41 8.92 10.98
N LEU A 409 -11.51 10.21 10.59
CA LEU A 409 -10.32 10.99 10.23
C LEU A 409 -9.50 11.35 11.48
N PRO A 410 -8.15 11.34 11.38
CA PRO A 410 -7.28 11.64 12.53
C PRO A 410 -7.16 13.15 12.81
N VAL A 411 -8.27 13.89 12.72
CA VAL A 411 -8.29 15.36 12.88
C VAL A 411 -8.18 15.82 14.35
N THR A 412 -8.17 14.87 15.29
CA THR A 412 -7.90 15.14 16.72
C THR A 412 -6.56 14.56 17.18
N ASN A 413 -5.83 13.91 16.29
CA ASN A 413 -4.59 13.20 16.62
C ASN A 413 -3.45 14.20 16.89
N LYS A 414 -3.08 14.34 18.15
CA LYS A 414 -2.03 15.28 18.61
C LYS A 414 -0.65 14.88 18.12
N PHE A 415 -0.38 13.59 17.99
CA PHE A 415 0.90 13.10 17.46
C PHE A 415 1.10 13.61 16.02
N LEU A 416 0.09 13.40 15.15
CA LEU A 416 0.15 13.87 13.75
C LEU A 416 0.21 15.40 13.65
N GLN A 417 -0.52 16.11 14.52
CA GLN A 417 -0.46 17.58 14.56
C GLN A 417 0.97 18.07 14.88
N ASN A 418 1.62 17.42 15.83
CA ASN A 418 2.99 17.80 16.22
C ASN A 418 4.01 17.53 15.09
N LEU A 419 3.78 16.52 14.20
CA LEU A 419 4.72 16.21 13.10
C LEU A 419 4.89 17.36 12.10
N GLN A 420 4.00 18.35 12.10
CA GLN A 420 4.09 19.52 11.20
C GLN A 420 5.40 20.29 11.37
N PHE A 421 6.08 20.20 12.53
CA PHE A 421 7.38 20.86 12.76
C PHE A 421 8.45 20.46 11.73
N MET A 422 8.31 19.28 11.10
CA MET A 422 9.26 18.80 10.08
C MET A 422 9.18 19.60 8.76
N HIS A 423 8.09 20.36 8.53
CA HIS A 423 7.92 21.13 7.29
C HIS A 423 8.92 22.29 7.27
N PRO A 424 9.66 22.54 6.16
CA PRO A 424 10.65 23.64 6.09
C PRO A 424 10.11 25.00 6.52
N LEU A 425 8.87 25.32 6.14
CA LEU A 425 8.24 26.61 6.49
C LEU A 425 7.92 26.73 8.00
N GLN A 426 8.08 25.66 8.77
CA GLN A 426 7.89 25.66 10.22
C GLN A 426 9.21 25.81 10.98
N GLN A 427 10.35 25.96 10.28
CA GLN A 427 11.68 26.06 10.90
C GLN A 427 11.72 27.09 12.04
N HIS A 428 11.17 28.27 11.80
CA HIS A 428 11.18 29.40 12.76
C HIS A 428 9.88 29.56 13.57
N HIS A 429 8.96 28.60 13.47
CA HIS A 429 7.67 28.70 14.18
C HIS A 429 7.87 28.37 15.66
N GLU A 430 7.39 29.23 16.55
CA GLU A 430 7.60 29.13 18.00
C GLU A 430 7.14 27.81 18.64
N SER A 431 6.15 27.12 18.03
CA SER A 431 5.67 25.83 18.53
C SER A 431 6.53 24.63 18.09
N SER A 432 7.43 24.81 17.11
CA SER A 432 8.14 23.69 16.49
C SER A 432 9.10 22.99 17.45
N SER A 433 9.88 23.76 18.22
CA SER A 433 10.76 23.22 19.25
C SER A 433 9.97 22.42 20.31
N LYS A 434 8.81 22.93 20.72
CA LYS A 434 7.92 22.25 21.69
C LYS A 434 7.39 20.93 21.11
N SER A 435 6.92 20.96 19.85
CA SER A 435 6.42 19.76 19.14
C SER A 435 7.49 18.70 18.98
N LEU A 436 8.71 19.11 18.57
CA LEU A 436 9.88 18.25 18.47
C LEU A 436 10.13 17.52 19.80
N MET A 437 10.17 18.27 20.92
CA MET A 437 10.49 17.71 22.24
C MET A 437 9.37 16.78 22.76
N ILE A 438 8.10 17.07 22.45
CA ILE A 438 6.97 16.18 22.78
C ILE A 438 7.18 14.83 22.07
N ILE A 439 7.40 14.87 20.76
CA ILE A 439 7.59 13.66 19.95
C ILE A 439 8.83 12.87 20.42
N ALA A 440 9.93 13.57 20.71
CA ALA A 440 11.20 12.94 21.12
C ALA A 440 11.04 12.16 22.43
N ARG A 441 10.28 12.72 23.39
CA ARG A 441 10.00 12.07 24.69
C ARG A 441 9.10 10.83 24.53
N ASP A 442 8.29 10.79 23.49
CA ASP A 442 7.43 9.64 23.19
C ASP A 442 8.23 8.46 22.58
N LEU A 443 9.52 8.65 22.28
CA LEU A 443 10.36 7.67 21.59
C LEU A 443 11.66 7.34 22.37
N PRO A 444 11.55 6.90 23.65
CA PRO A 444 12.74 6.61 24.47
C PRO A 444 13.58 5.46 23.91
N GLN A 445 13.00 4.56 23.13
CA GLN A 445 13.73 3.47 22.47
C GLN A 445 14.66 3.98 21.36
N LEU A 446 14.42 5.19 20.83
CA LEU A 446 15.30 5.86 19.86
C LEU A 446 16.27 6.81 20.52
N LEU A 447 15.82 7.59 21.52
CA LEU A 447 16.55 8.69 22.12
C LEU A 447 16.57 8.55 23.65
N SER A 448 17.74 8.37 24.23
CA SER A 448 17.94 8.42 25.69
C SER A 448 17.80 9.85 26.21
N ASP A 449 17.63 10.00 27.52
CA ASP A 449 17.54 11.33 28.17
C ASP A 449 18.73 12.22 27.80
N GLY A 450 19.95 11.69 27.78
CA GLY A 450 21.14 12.43 27.36
C GLY A 450 21.04 12.93 25.92
N ASN A 451 20.42 12.15 25.04
CA ASN A 451 20.19 12.57 23.65
C ASN A 451 19.18 13.72 23.54
N LEU A 452 18.22 13.83 24.48
CA LEU A 452 17.19 14.90 24.44
C LEU A 452 17.84 16.29 24.62
N ASP A 453 18.87 16.38 25.48
CA ASP A 453 19.62 17.65 25.67
C ASP A 453 20.36 18.04 24.39
N TYR A 454 21.05 17.07 23.76
CA TYR A 454 21.74 17.31 22.48
C TYR A 454 20.73 17.66 21.38
N LEU A 455 19.59 17.00 21.33
CA LEU A 455 18.53 17.28 20.35
C LEU A 455 18.03 18.72 20.45
N ASN A 456 17.84 19.22 21.69
CA ASN A 456 17.40 20.60 21.94
C ASN A 456 18.46 21.62 21.43
N VAL A 457 19.75 21.35 21.66
CA VAL A 457 20.84 22.17 21.14
C VAL A 457 20.88 22.12 19.61
N GLU A 458 20.81 20.93 19.04
CA GLU A 458 20.83 20.74 17.55
C GLU A 458 19.64 21.43 16.87
N TRP A 459 18.46 21.42 17.53
CA TRP A 459 17.27 22.11 16.99
C TRP A 459 17.50 23.63 16.94
N ARG A 460 18.05 24.21 18.00
CA ARG A 460 18.40 25.65 18.04
C ARG A 460 19.41 26.01 16.95
N LEU A 461 20.42 25.15 16.73
CA LEU A 461 21.38 25.33 15.64
C LEU A 461 20.67 25.30 14.28
N TYR A 462 19.73 24.37 14.10
CA TYR A 462 18.92 24.26 12.88
C TYR A 462 18.02 25.50 12.68
N GLU A 463 17.37 25.98 13.73
CA GLU A 463 16.54 27.21 13.68
C GLU A 463 17.34 28.44 13.20
N ASN A 464 18.63 28.49 13.51
CA ASN A 464 19.51 29.59 13.11
C ASN A 464 20.22 29.33 11.77
N GLU A 465 19.98 28.20 11.13
CA GLU A 465 20.59 27.86 9.83
C GLU A 465 19.87 28.56 8.69
N THR A 466 20.64 29.21 7.81
CA THR A 466 20.10 29.80 6.58
C THR A 466 19.89 28.66 5.57
N ILE A 467 18.64 28.33 5.34
CA ILE A 467 18.25 27.23 4.46
C ILE A 467 17.95 27.78 3.04
N PRO A 468 18.68 27.34 2.01
CA PRO A 468 18.38 27.74 0.63
C PRO A 468 16.98 27.26 0.21
N GLU A 469 16.20 28.16 -0.37
CA GLU A 469 14.84 27.88 -0.84
C GLU A 469 14.80 26.69 -1.83
N GLU A 470 15.82 26.56 -2.65
CA GLU A 470 15.98 25.49 -3.66
C GLU A 470 16.04 24.06 -3.05
N TRP A 471 16.26 23.92 -1.72
CA TRP A 471 16.25 22.61 -1.06
C TRP A 471 14.84 22.05 -0.90
N TYR A 472 13.81 22.91 -0.84
CA TYR A 472 12.43 22.47 -0.59
C TYR A 472 11.45 22.88 -1.68
N GLN A 473 11.79 23.84 -2.57
CA GLN A 473 10.90 24.21 -3.68
C GLN A 473 11.67 24.68 -4.89
N GLN A 474 11.04 24.54 -6.06
CA GLN A 474 11.56 24.98 -7.35
C GLN A 474 10.50 25.82 -8.04
N LYS A 475 10.88 26.99 -8.51
CA LYS A 475 10.03 27.85 -9.33
C LYS A 475 10.24 27.48 -10.80
N THR A 476 9.18 27.11 -11.48
CA THR A 476 9.21 26.81 -12.92
C THR A 476 8.26 27.78 -13.65
N THR A 477 8.78 28.43 -14.68
CA THR A 477 7.98 29.22 -15.61
C THR A 477 7.48 28.28 -16.71
N SER A 478 6.19 27.95 -16.70
CA SER A 478 5.58 27.22 -17.80
C SER A 478 4.97 28.25 -18.76
N GLY A 479 5.54 28.37 -19.95
CA GLY A 479 5.04 29.03 -21.20
C GLY A 479 4.04 30.19 -21.16
N GLY A 480 3.72 30.71 -19.99
CA GLY A 480 2.84 31.85 -19.71
C GLY A 480 3.33 32.57 -18.46
N SER A 481 2.73 33.67 -18.10
CA SER A 481 3.18 34.59 -17.05
C SER A 481 3.08 34.04 -15.61
N ASP A 482 2.55 32.82 -15.38
CA ASP A 482 2.35 32.31 -14.04
C ASP A 482 3.52 31.43 -13.57
N GLU A 483 4.15 31.81 -12.47
CA GLU A 483 5.15 31.00 -11.77
C GLU A 483 4.45 29.83 -11.08
N VAL A 484 4.85 28.60 -11.43
CA VAL A 484 4.38 27.39 -10.76
C VAL A 484 5.47 26.97 -9.75
N ILE A 485 5.11 26.98 -8.47
CA ILE A 485 5.99 26.51 -7.39
C ILE A 485 5.77 25.00 -7.24
N LYS A 486 6.86 24.24 -7.42
CA LYS A 486 6.86 22.80 -7.22
C LYS A 486 7.70 22.48 -5.96
N CYS A 487 7.07 21.86 -4.96
CA CYS A 487 7.76 21.43 -3.75
C CYS A 487 8.54 20.14 -4.00
N HIS A 488 9.75 20.09 -3.49
CA HIS A 488 10.56 18.87 -3.47
C HIS A 488 10.06 17.91 -2.39
N PRO A 489 10.28 16.60 -2.54
CA PRO A 489 10.00 15.65 -1.45
C PRO A 489 10.73 16.05 -0.16
N ILE A 490 10.04 15.92 0.96
CA ILE A 490 10.53 16.37 2.28
C ILE A 490 11.83 15.64 2.70
N ASP A 491 12.00 14.40 2.30
CA ASP A 491 13.21 13.63 2.58
C ASP A 491 14.43 14.20 1.82
N ASN A 492 14.21 14.75 0.61
CA ASN A 492 15.27 15.44 -0.13
C ASN A 492 15.73 16.71 0.62
N TYR A 493 14.78 17.48 1.15
CA TYR A 493 15.10 18.65 2.02
C TYR A 493 15.96 18.23 3.21
N TRP A 494 15.48 17.25 3.99
CA TRP A 494 16.20 16.82 5.20
C TRP A 494 17.55 16.17 4.88
N LYS A 495 17.69 15.51 3.74
CA LYS A 495 18.99 15.00 3.25
C LYS A 495 20.03 16.14 3.18
N HIS A 496 19.64 17.30 2.64
CA HIS A 496 20.53 18.48 2.57
C HIS A 496 20.86 19.01 3.97
N VAL A 497 19.86 19.11 4.85
CA VAL A 497 20.06 19.54 6.25
C VAL A 497 21.06 18.59 6.96
N PHE A 498 20.89 17.28 6.82
CA PHE A 498 21.78 16.29 7.45
C PHE A 498 23.22 16.35 6.91
N ALA A 499 23.41 16.86 5.70
CA ALA A 499 24.73 16.98 5.08
C ALA A 499 25.51 18.23 5.55
N VAL A 500 24.87 19.15 6.30
CA VAL A 500 25.51 20.36 6.80
C VAL A 500 26.64 19.98 7.76
N LYS A 501 27.82 20.61 7.55
CA LYS A 501 29.03 20.38 8.35
C LYS A 501 29.48 21.68 9.00
N THR A 502 30.21 21.53 10.10
CA THR A 502 30.94 22.62 10.72
C THR A 502 32.13 23.03 9.83
N SER A 503 32.73 24.16 10.06
CA SER A 503 33.96 24.61 9.37
C SER A 503 35.12 23.60 9.49
N SER A 504 35.10 22.74 10.51
CA SER A 504 36.09 21.66 10.71
C SER A 504 35.74 20.37 9.95
N GLY A 505 34.62 20.33 9.18
CA GLY A 505 34.22 19.18 8.40
C GLY A 505 33.42 18.11 9.16
N ILE A 506 33.11 18.36 10.45
CA ILE A 506 32.34 17.43 11.29
C ILE A 506 30.84 17.65 11.04
N ALA A 507 30.04 16.56 11.04
CA ALA A 507 28.59 16.64 10.91
C ALA A 507 28.00 17.56 11.99
N LYS A 508 27.21 18.56 11.59
CA LYS A 508 26.60 19.53 12.48
C LYS A 508 25.48 18.94 13.34
N PHE A 509 24.78 17.95 12.78
CA PHE A 509 23.64 17.29 13.42
C PHE A 509 23.90 15.78 13.52
N VAL A 510 23.74 15.20 14.71
CA VAL A 510 23.99 13.78 14.98
C VAL A 510 22.74 13.09 15.55
N VAL A 511 22.05 13.75 16.48
CA VAL A 511 20.84 13.23 17.14
C VAL A 511 19.58 13.57 16.32
N LEU A 512 19.50 14.79 15.81
CA LEU A 512 18.36 15.26 14.99
C LEU A 512 18.11 14.35 13.78
N PRO A 513 19.13 13.94 12.99
CA PRO A 513 18.89 13.00 11.88
C PRO A 513 18.30 11.68 12.33
N LYS A 514 18.66 11.15 13.50
CA LYS A 514 18.14 9.87 14.00
C LYS A 514 16.63 9.95 14.22
N LEU A 515 16.15 11.04 14.82
CA LEU A 515 14.72 11.27 15.04
C LEU A 515 13.99 11.52 13.72
N ILE A 516 14.46 12.47 12.92
CA ILE A 516 13.78 12.88 11.67
C ILE A 516 13.69 11.72 10.66
N LYS A 517 14.77 10.95 10.46
CA LYS A 517 14.77 9.76 9.59
C LYS A 517 13.69 8.76 10.03
N SER A 518 13.55 8.56 11.34
CA SER A 518 12.53 7.66 11.90
C SER A 518 11.11 8.19 11.62
N LEU A 519 10.87 9.46 11.85
CA LEU A 519 9.56 10.10 11.67
C LEU A 519 9.16 10.19 10.18
N LEU A 520 10.09 10.52 9.30
CA LEU A 520 9.84 10.57 7.85
C LEU A 520 9.50 9.19 7.27
N SER A 521 10.00 8.13 7.93
CA SER A 521 9.66 6.75 7.53
C SER A 521 8.19 6.41 7.82
N LEU A 522 7.50 7.15 8.70
CA LEU A 522 6.09 6.90 9.01
C LEU A 522 5.24 7.02 7.73
N SER A 523 4.33 6.08 7.57
CA SER A 523 3.48 6.01 6.37
C SER A 523 2.23 6.88 6.53
N HIS A 524 1.91 7.62 5.50
CA HIS A 524 0.66 8.38 5.41
C HIS A 524 -0.49 7.56 4.81
N GLY A 525 -0.23 6.28 4.45
CA GLY A 525 -1.23 5.39 3.88
C GLY A 525 -0.63 4.05 3.45
N ASN A 526 -1.48 3.14 2.96
CA ASN A 526 -1.10 1.77 2.56
C ASN A 526 -1.03 1.58 1.03
N ALA A 527 -0.99 2.66 0.26
CA ALA A 527 -1.03 2.63 -1.21
C ALA A 527 0.15 1.85 -1.84
N ASP A 528 1.29 1.80 -1.16
CA ASP A 528 2.47 1.06 -1.66
C ASP A 528 2.19 -0.45 -1.73
N VAL A 529 1.54 -1.02 -0.70
CA VAL A 529 1.18 -2.45 -0.67
C VAL A 529 0.11 -2.75 -1.73
N GLU A 530 -0.89 -1.86 -1.87
CA GLU A 530 -1.93 -2.00 -2.90
C GLU A 530 -1.34 -2.02 -4.32
N ARG A 531 -0.32 -1.21 -4.58
CA ARG A 531 0.44 -1.25 -5.85
C ARG A 531 1.11 -2.61 -6.06
N GLY A 532 1.57 -3.23 -4.99
CA GLY A 532 2.15 -4.58 -4.99
C GLY A 532 1.17 -5.64 -5.52
N PHE A 533 -0.12 -5.49 -5.21
CA PHE A 533 -1.14 -6.43 -5.71
C PHE A 533 -1.30 -6.36 -7.24
N SER A 534 -1.15 -5.19 -7.84
CA SER A 534 -1.17 -5.05 -9.30
C SER A 534 0.02 -5.76 -9.94
N GLU A 535 1.18 -5.75 -9.27
CA GLU A 535 2.37 -6.49 -9.71
C GLU A 535 2.16 -7.99 -9.56
N ASN A 536 1.51 -8.45 -8.48
CA ASN A 536 1.13 -9.85 -8.28
C ASN A 536 0.18 -10.33 -9.38
N ALA A 537 -0.84 -9.54 -9.69
CA ALA A 537 -1.82 -9.88 -10.73
C ALA A 537 -1.18 -10.00 -12.11
N ALA A 538 -0.11 -9.24 -12.37
CA ALA A 538 0.66 -9.35 -13.61
C ALA A 538 1.59 -10.58 -13.63
N LEU A 539 2.00 -11.07 -12.47
CA LEU A 539 2.87 -12.24 -12.30
C LEU A 539 2.10 -13.55 -12.26
N ILE A 540 0.98 -13.57 -11.52
CA ILE A 540 0.18 -14.77 -11.25
C ILE A 540 -1.10 -14.65 -12.10
N THR A 541 -1.02 -15.14 -13.31
CA THR A 541 -2.14 -15.24 -14.27
C THR A 541 -2.69 -16.67 -14.25
N ASP A 542 -3.79 -16.91 -14.93
CA ASP A 542 -4.35 -18.26 -15.07
C ASP A 542 -3.30 -19.24 -15.63
N ASP A 543 -2.51 -18.79 -16.60
CA ASP A 543 -1.42 -19.57 -17.22
C ASP A 543 -0.21 -19.77 -16.30
N ARG A 544 -0.09 -18.97 -15.23
CA ARG A 544 1.04 -18.98 -14.26
C ARG A 544 0.57 -19.25 -12.83
N SER A 545 -0.54 -19.93 -12.67
CA SER A 545 -1.16 -20.21 -11.37
C SER A 545 -0.36 -21.19 -10.50
N TYR A 546 0.59 -21.93 -11.09
CA TYR A 546 1.41 -22.95 -10.41
C TYR A 546 2.76 -22.44 -9.89
N LEU A 547 3.04 -21.14 -9.96
CA LEU A 547 4.28 -20.60 -9.39
C LEU A 547 4.35 -20.89 -7.89
N SER A 548 5.49 -21.41 -7.44
CA SER A 548 5.72 -21.66 -6.01
C SER A 548 5.97 -20.34 -5.27
N ASP A 549 5.72 -20.34 -3.96
CA ASP A 549 5.96 -19.17 -3.09
C ASP A 549 7.39 -18.63 -3.24
N ILE A 550 8.38 -19.54 -3.35
CA ILE A 550 9.79 -19.17 -3.53
C ILE A 550 10.01 -18.47 -4.87
N SER A 551 9.35 -18.96 -5.93
CA SER A 551 9.43 -18.34 -7.27
C SER A 551 8.78 -16.94 -7.27
N ILE A 552 7.61 -16.80 -6.65
CA ILE A 552 6.91 -15.51 -6.52
C ILE A 552 7.82 -14.51 -5.76
N ASN A 553 8.33 -14.94 -4.60
CA ASN A 553 9.23 -14.10 -3.79
C ASN A 553 10.50 -13.74 -4.54
N GLY A 554 11.11 -14.69 -5.25
CA GLY A 554 12.31 -14.45 -6.05
C GLY A 554 12.11 -13.43 -7.17
N LEU A 555 11.01 -13.58 -7.92
CA LEU A 555 10.64 -12.66 -9.01
C LEU A 555 10.38 -11.23 -8.47
N ARG A 556 9.59 -11.13 -7.39
CA ARG A 556 9.24 -9.83 -6.81
C ARG A 556 10.43 -9.13 -6.16
N ALA A 557 11.24 -9.86 -5.41
CA ALA A 557 12.46 -9.31 -4.79
C ALA A 557 13.45 -8.83 -5.85
N THR A 558 13.63 -9.61 -6.93
CA THR A 558 14.49 -9.24 -8.04
C THR A 558 13.95 -7.97 -8.75
N LYS A 559 12.65 -7.91 -9.00
CA LYS A 559 12.00 -6.75 -9.65
C LYS A 559 12.11 -5.50 -8.76
N ASP A 560 11.87 -5.64 -7.45
CA ASP A 560 12.02 -4.54 -6.47
C ASP A 560 13.47 -4.02 -6.47
N ALA A 561 14.45 -4.92 -6.51
CA ALA A 561 15.87 -4.55 -6.56
C ALA A 561 16.23 -3.82 -7.85
N VAL A 562 15.69 -4.24 -9.00
CA VAL A 562 15.90 -3.53 -10.27
C VAL A 562 15.35 -2.09 -10.19
N LYS A 563 14.19 -1.91 -9.56
CA LYS A 563 13.63 -0.57 -9.33
C LYS A 563 14.52 0.25 -8.39
N PHE A 564 15.00 -0.36 -7.32
CA PHE A 564 15.77 0.31 -6.27
C PHE A 564 17.18 0.69 -6.72
N TYR A 565 17.94 -0.25 -7.31
CA TYR A 565 19.34 -0.06 -7.69
C TYR A 565 19.53 0.48 -9.11
N GLY A 566 18.62 0.15 -10.03
CA GLY A 566 18.72 0.49 -11.45
C GLY A 566 17.61 1.41 -11.95
N GLN A 567 16.78 1.98 -11.06
CA GLN A 567 15.67 2.87 -11.45
C GLN A 567 14.74 2.23 -12.49
N GLY A 568 14.56 0.91 -12.39
CA GLY A 568 13.76 0.11 -13.34
C GLY A 568 14.52 -0.36 -14.58
N LYS A 569 15.79 0.03 -14.74
CA LYS A 569 16.63 -0.36 -15.87
C LYS A 569 17.59 -1.46 -15.44
N VAL A 570 17.44 -2.63 -16.03
CA VAL A 570 18.21 -3.83 -15.67
C VAL A 570 19.74 -3.59 -15.81
N HIS A 571 20.16 -2.95 -16.90
CA HIS A 571 21.58 -2.72 -17.21
C HIS A 571 22.25 -1.69 -16.28
N GLU A 572 21.47 -0.93 -15.51
CA GLU A 572 22.00 0.03 -14.54
C GLU A 572 22.15 -0.59 -13.14
N VAL A 573 21.66 -1.82 -12.92
CA VAL A 573 21.85 -2.52 -11.64
C VAL A 573 23.33 -2.92 -11.48
N PRO A 574 24.01 -2.48 -10.40
CA PRO A 574 25.41 -2.86 -10.18
C PRO A 574 25.56 -4.36 -9.95
N ILE A 575 26.45 -5.00 -10.70
CA ILE A 575 26.77 -6.42 -10.53
C ILE A 575 28.03 -6.52 -9.66
N CYS A 576 27.83 -6.80 -8.39
CA CYS A 576 28.92 -6.95 -7.43
C CYS A 576 29.37 -8.42 -7.31
N LYS A 577 30.54 -8.64 -6.72
CA LYS A 577 31.11 -9.97 -6.48
C LYS A 577 30.12 -10.87 -5.71
N GLY A 578 29.49 -10.35 -4.66
CA GLY A 578 28.53 -11.11 -3.84
C GLY A 578 27.31 -11.61 -4.64
N LEU A 579 26.83 -10.81 -5.60
CA LEU A 579 25.72 -11.25 -6.49
C LEU A 579 26.18 -12.39 -7.40
N LEU A 580 27.38 -12.27 -8.00
CA LEU A 580 27.94 -13.30 -8.86
C LEU A 580 28.11 -14.62 -8.10
N GLU A 581 28.70 -14.58 -6.90
CA GLU A 581 28.89 -15.75 -6.03
C GLU A 581 27.53 -16.37 -5.68
N ASN A 582 26.56 -15.53 -5.30
CA ASN A 582 25.23 -16.01 -4.94
C ASN A 582 24.52 -16.73 -6.09
N VAL A 583 24.68 -16.23 -7.31
CA VAL A 583 24.07 -16.83 -8.51
C VAL A 583 24.79 -18.14 -8.85
N LYS A 584 26.12 -18.24 -8.73
CA LYS A 584 26.88 -19.49 -8.93
C LYS A 584 26.38 -20.62 -7.98
N GLU A 585 26.08 -20.26 -6.73
CA GLU A 585 25.63 -21.21 -5.70
C GLU A 585 24.10 -21.48 -5.76
N ALA A 586 23.36 -20.84 -6.65
CA ALA A 586 21.90 -20.92 -6.72
C ALA A 586 21.39 -22.36 -6.89
N HIS A 587 22.09 -23.18 -7.68
CA HIS A 587 21.73 -24.59 -7.91
C HIS A 587 21.85 -25.42 -6.63
N SER A 588 22.95 -25.28 -5.90
CA SER A 588 23.16 -25.98 -4.64
C SER A 588 22.06 -25.63 -3.60
N ARG A 589 21.75 -24.33 -3.46
CA ARG A 589 20.67 -23.89 -2.58
C ARG A 589 19.29 -24.43 -3.01
N TYR A 590 19.05 -24.47 -4.30
CA TYR A 590 17.83 -25.06 -4.86
C TYR A 590 17.72 -26.55 -4.48
N GLN A 591 18.82 -27.33 -4.59
CA GLN A 591 18.84 -28.75 -4.21
C GLN A 591 18.51 -28.94 -2.73
N VAL A 592 19.14 -28.17 -1.85
CA VAL A 592 18.86 -28.20 -0.39
C VAL A 592 17.38 -27.89 -0.11
N ASP A 593 16.81 -26.90 -0.80
CA ASP A 593 15.39 -26.55 -0.65
C ASP A 593 14.48 -27.70 -1.11
N GLN A 594 14.80 -28.37 -2.21
CA GLN A 594 14.02 -29.52 -2.70
C GLN A 594 14.07 -30.69 -1.69
N GLU A 595 15.24 -31.00 -1.15
CA GLU A 595 15.41 -32.04 -0.13
C GLU A 595 14.61 -31.73 1.14
N ARG A 596 14.64 -30.46 1.57
CA ARG A 596 13.85 -30.00 2.72
C ARG A 596 12.34 -30.18 2.47
N LYS A 597 11.86 -29.81 1.29
CA LYS A 597 10.45 -29.96 0.90
C LYS A 597 10.03 -31.44 0.88
N GLN A 598 10.86 -32.30 0.34
CA GLN A 598 10.61 -33.75 0.31
C GLN A 598 10.54 -34.33 1.73
N ARG A 599 11.41 -33.87 2.64
CA ARG A 599 11.41 -34.30 4.05
C ARG A 599 10.10 -33.91 4.74
N ILE A 600 9.70 -32.62 4.58
CA ILE A 600 8.43 -32.10 5.16
C ILE A 600 7.24 -32.90 4.62
N LEU A 601 7.23 -33.19 3.32
CA LEU A 601 6.15 -33.96 2.69
C LEU A 601 6.05 -35.36 3.29
N LYS A 602 7.17 -36.06 3.40
CA LYS A 602 7.25 -37.42 4.02
C LYS A 602 6.76 -37.38 5.47
N GLU A 603 7.16 -36.38 6.25
CA GLU A 603 6.71 -36.19 7.63
C GLU A 603 5.19 -35.99 7.71
N LYS A 604 4.63 -35.17 6.83
CA LYS A 604 3.17 -34.95 6.75
C LYS A 604 2.43 -36.26 6.41
N GLU A 605 2.91 -36.96 5.39
CA GLU A 605 2.34 -38.27 4.99
C GLU A 605 2.37 -39.28 6.14
N ALA A 606 3.46 -39.32 6.88
CA ALA A 606 3.60 -40.19 8.05
C ALA A 606 2.60 -39.81 9.16
N ILE A 607 2.45 -38.53 9.46
CA ILE A 607 1.47 -38.01 10.43
C ILE A 607 0.04 -38.35 10.01
N GLU A 608 -0.30 -38.14 8.73
CA GLU A 608 -1.63 -38.49 8.21
C GLU A 608 -1.92 -39.97 8.26
N ALA A 609 -0.92 -40.78 7.92
CA ALA A 609 -1.04 -42.25 8.00
C ALA A 609 -1.26 -42.70 9.45
N ALA A 610 -0.51 -42.14 10.41
CA ALA A 610 -0.67 -42.41 11.84
C ALA A 610 -2.07 -42.01 12.35
N ALA A 611 -2.55 -40.81 11.93
CA ALA A 611 -3.88 -40.33 12.30
C ALA A 611 -5.00 -41.23 11.74
N LYS A 612 -4.86 -41.70 10.50
CA LYS A 612 -5.80 -42.67 9.89
C LYS A 612 -5.81 -44.01 10.65
N LEU A 613 -4.64 -44.49 11.04
CA LEU A 613 -4.50 -45.71 11.80
C LEU A 613 -5.19 -45.61 13.18
N THR A 614 -5.01 -44.47 13.85
CA THR A 614 -5.65 -44.19 15.16
C THR A 614 -7.17 -44.16 15.03
N LYS A 615 -7.67 -43.47 14.02
CA LYS A 615 -9.11 -43.35 13.76
C LYS A 615 -9.74 -44.69 13.43
N ASN A 616 -9.03 -45.56 12.68
CA ASN A 616 -9.50 -46.93 12.38
C ASN A 616 -9.53 -47.78 13.65
N LYS A 617 -8.52 -47.67 14.54
CA LYS A 617 -8.51 -48.39 15.83
C LYS A 617 -9.68 -47.97 16.72
N GLU A 618 -9.98 -46.67 16.78
CA GLU A 618 -11.12 -46.13 17.54
C GLU A 618 -12.46 -46.64 16.99
N LEU A 619 -12.60 -46.72 15.65
CA LEU A 619 -13.79 -47.24 15.00
C LEU A 619 -14.03 -48.73 15.35
N ILE A 620 -12.97 -49.54 15.24
CA ILE A 620 -13.00 -50.98 15.58
C ILE A 620 -13.33 -51.18 17.07
N LEU A 621 -12.78 -50.34 17.96
CA LEU A 621 -13.06 -50.37 19.38
C LEU A 621 -14.54 -50.06 19.66
N GLY A 622 -15.06 -49.02 19.05
CA GLY A 622 -16.46 -48.59 19.16
C GLY A 622 -17.43 -49.69 18.66
N GLU A 623 -17.09 -50.36 17.55
CA GLU A 623 -17.89 -51.47 17.02
C GLU A 623 -17.91 -52.66 18.03
N LYS A 624 -16.78 -52.99 18.65
CA LYS A 624 -16.67 -54.02 19.66
C LYS A 624 -17.48 -53.70 20.92
N GLU A 625 -17.44 -52.46 21.39
CA GLU A 625 -18.24 -51.98 22.53
C GLU A 625 -19.73 -52.01 22.20
N GLN A 626 -20.10 -51.68 21.03
CA GLN A 626 -21.49 -51.80 20.59
C GLN A 626 -22.01 -53.23 20.52
N UNK A 627 -21.15 -53.95 20.20
CA UNK A 627 -21.39 -55.22 20.17
C UNK A 627 -21.64 -55.79 21.39
N GLN A 628 -20.85 -55.58 22.28
CA GLN A 628 -21.00 -56.05 23.68
C GLN A 628 -22.28 -55.52 24.35
N MET A 629 -22.57 -54.26 24.16
CA MET A 629 -23.79 -53.63 24.66
C MET A 629 -25.07 -54.30 24.12
N ASN A 630 -25.04 -54.67 22.86
CA ASN A 630 -26.18 -55.39 22.24
C ASN A 630 -26.35 -56.81 22.80
N GLN A 631 -25.25 -57.48 23.10
CA GLN A 631 -25.31 -58.80 23.76
C GLN A 631 -25.85 -58.68 25.19
N LEU A 632 -25.43 -57.68 25.96
CA LEU A 632 -25.95 -57.42 27.30
C LEU A 632 -27.43 -57.09 27.29
N ARG A 633 -27.89 -56.28 26.35
CA ARG A 633 -29.33 -55.95 26.16
C ARG A 633 -30.17 -57.17 25.83
N LYS A 634 -29.63 -58.14 25.04
CA LYS A 634 -30.31 -59.40 24.75
C LYS A 634 -30.37 -60.33 25.99
N LYS A 635 -29.36 -60.31 26.84
CA LYS A 635 -29.36 -61.08 28.11
C LYS A 635 -30.33 -60.52 29.15
N LEU A 636 -30.52 -59.21 29.17
CA LEU A 636 -31.47 -58.54 30.09
C LEU A 636 -32.94 -58.67 29.65
N LYS A 637 -33.20 -59.06 28.41
CA LYS A 637 -34.59 -59.30 27.90
C LYS A 637 -35.02 -60.75 28.00
N LYS A 638 -34.11 -61.67 28.40
CA LYS A 638 -34.41 -63.05 28.76
C LYS A 638 -34.58 -63.16 30.27
#